data_9cb38be4b21ea315b1def5adedd67852
#
_entry.id   9cb38be4b21ea315b1def5adedd67852
#
_cell.length_a   1.000
_cell.length_b   1.000
_cell.length_c   1.000
_cell.angle_alpha   90.00
_cell.angle_beta   90.00
_cell.angle_gamma   90.00
#
_symmetry.space_group_name_H-M   'P 1'
#
loop_
_entity.id
_entity.type
_entity.pdbx_description
1 polymer ?
#
loop_
_entity_poly.entity_id
_entity_poly.type
_entity_poly.pdbx_seq_one_letter_code
_entity_poly.pdbx_strand_id
1 'polypeptide(L)'
;MLDDVLAIPDHLRDALWRVESTRLEPADAAGLAVCGMGGSAIGADLAAAALGDDLTRPLLTVRGYGLPSWLTPEWTVLCSSYSGNTEETLACFEAAEALGVRRLVASTGGALVDQAREGGVPVVGLPGILQPRAAVAYMLTIAAEVAALAGVAPRIRTELDAAAAFLAERSEDLQARAAEVAAELGGKVAVVTGADLTAPVARRWKAQVNENAKLPAFFSELPEADHNELCGWSGDPFAAVMLEDVDQHPRERRRFELTGDVIEAAGSTVVRLEAEGETRVARLLWGVMLGDLVSLALAEARGVDPLPVEAIEGFKVALG
;
A
#
# COMPACT_ATOMS: atom_id res chain seq x y z
N MET A 1 6.23 -9.63 -13.60
CA MET A 1 5.41 -8.53 -13.02
C MET A 1 3.92 -8.73 -13.27
N LEU A 2 3.44 -8.93 -14.51
CA LEU A 2 1.99 -9.14 -14.74
C LEU A 2 1.48 -10.34 -13.96
N ASP A 3 2.15 -11.48 -14.06
CA ASP A 3 1.77 -12.70 -13.34
C ASP A 3 1.74 -12.48 -11.82
N ASP A 4 2.67 -11.67 -11.27
CA ASP A 4 2.70 -11.35 -9.84
C ASP A 4 1.51 -10.49 -9.41
N VAL A 5 1.06 -9.57 -10.27
CA VAL A 5 -0.14 -8.75 -10.02
C VAL A 5 -1.40 -9.61 -10.11
N LEU A 6 -1.50 -10.46 -11.12
CA LEU A 6 -2.62 -11.39 -11.28
C LEU A 6 -2.69 -12.45 -10.16
N ALA A 7 -1.55 -12.75 -9.52
CA ALA A 7 -1.46 -13.66 -8.38
C ALA A 7 -1.81 -13.00 -7.02
N ILE A 8 -2.20 -11.71 -6.98
CA ILE A 8 -2.63 -11.05 -5.72
C ILE A 8 -3.63 -11.90 -4.92
N PRO A 9 -4.68 -12.52 -5.52
CA PRO A 9 -5.59 -13.40 -4.80
C PRO A 9 -4.90 -14.57 -4.07
N ASP A 10 -3.94 -15.22 -4.71
CA ASP A 10 -3.20 -16.32 -4.13
C ASP A 10 -2.20 -15.84 -3.07
N HIS A 11 -1.59 -14.66 -3.29
CA HIS A 11 -0.70 -14.03 -2.33
C HIS A 11 -1.44 -13.69 -1.02
N LEU A 12 -2.71 -13.26 -1.06
CA LEU A 12 -3.52 -13.02 0.13
C LEU A 12 -3.69 -14.31 0.95
N ARG A 13 -4.04 -15.42 0.29
CA ARG A 13 -4.23 -16.72 0.94
C ARG A 13 -2.91 -17.29 1.50
N ASP A 14 -1.82 -17.20 0.74
CA ASP A 14 -0.50 -17.65 1.20
C ASP A 14 -0.03 -16.79 2.39
N ALA A 15 -0.30 -15.50 2.40
CA ALA A 15 0.03 -14.62 3.52
C ALA A 15 -0.71 -15.02 4.80
N LEU A 16 -2.01 -15.33 4.72
CA LEU A 16 -2.80 -15.83 5.86
C LEU A 16 -2.20 -17.12 6.43
N TRP A 17 -1.87 -18.07 5.55
CA TRP A 17 -1.23 -19.33 5.93
C TRP A 17 0.14 -19.11 6.61
N ARG A 18 0.96 -18.17 6.12
CA ARG A 18 2.28 -17.85 6.70
C ARG A 18 2.16 -17.29 8.10
N VAL A 19 1.24 -16.35 8.33
CA VAL A 19 0.99 -15.82 9.67
C VAL A 19 0.54 -16.91 10.62
N GLU A 20 -0.40 -17.76 10.20
CA GLU A 20 -0.88 -18.88 11.02
C GLU A 20 0.23 -19.88 11.34
N SER A 21 1.05 -20.23 10.33
CA SER A 21 2.18 -21.17 10.48
C SER A 21 3.26 -20.65 11.43
N THR A 22 3.39 -19.33 11.58
CA THR A 22 4.36 -18.69 12.50
C THR A 22 3.93 -18.85 13.96
N ARG A 23 2.66 -19.15 14.25
CA ARG A 23 2.09 -19.35 15.58
C ARG A 23 2.39 -18.20 16.54
N LEU A 24 2.15 -16.99 16.06
CA LEU A 24 2.33 -15.77 16.85
C LEU A 24 1.38 -15.76 18.05
N GLU A 25 1.92 -15.47 19.23
CA GLU A 25 1.10 -15.35 20.45
C GLU A 25 0.30 -14.03 20.42
N PRO A 26 -0.98 -14.04 20.84
CA PRO A 26 -1.74 -12.81 21.04
C PRO A 26 -1.13 -11.88 22.07
N ALA A 27 -1.42 -10.58 21.96
CA ALA A 27 -1.07 -9.58 22.94
C ALA A 27 -2.22 -8.58 23.13
N ASP A 28 -2.18 -7.82 24.20
CA ASP A 28 -3.07 -6.69 24.45
C ASP A 28 -2.24 -5.40 24.43
N ALA A 29 -1.91 -4.94 23.20
CA ALA A 29 -1.01 -3.81 23.01
C ALA A 29 -1.76 -2.47 23.03
N ALA A 30 -1.10 -1.38 23.44
CA ALA A 30 -1.64 -0.03 23.39
C ALA A 30 -1.83 0.47 21.95
N GLY A 31 -1.11 -0.13 21.00
CA GLY A 31 -1.20 0.13 19.57
C GLY A 31 -0.24 -0.74 18.78
N LEU A 32 -0.30 -0.66 17.45
CA LEU A 32 0.63 -1.30 16.53
C LEU A 32 1.39 -0.24 15.73
N ALA A 33 2.72 -0.26 15.78
CA ALA A 33 3.55 0.49 14.87
C ALA A 33 4.16 -0.46 13.83
N VAL A 34 3.98 -0.16 12.56
CA VAL A 34 4.57 -0.91 11.44
C VAL A 34 5.67 -0.06 10.82
N CYS A 35 6.91 -0.51 10.97
CA CYS A 35 8.09 0.18 10.45
C CYS A 35 8.49 -0.41 9.11
N GLY A 36 8.64 0.43 8.08
CA GLY A 36 8.99 -0.02 6.76
C GLY A 36 9.08 1.12 5.77
N MET A 37 9.53 0.82 4.55
CA MET A 37 9.62 1.77 3.43
C MET A 37 8.91 1.22 2.19
N GLY A 38 8.53 2.11 1.26
CA GLY A 38 7.97 1.72 -0.04
C GLY A 38 6.81 0.73 0.05
N GLY A 39 6.93 -0.41 -0.64
CA GLY A 39 5.94 -1.49 -0.67
C GLY A 39 5.66 -2.11 0.71
N SER A 40 6.66 -2.15 1.60
CA SER A 40 6.49 -2.68 2.96
C SER A 40 5.69 -1.74 3.85
N ALA A 41 5.86 -0.44 3.71
CA ALA A 41 5.14 0.56 4.48
C ALA A 41 3.69 0.75 3.98
N ILE A 42 3.48 0.77 2.66
CA ILE A 42 2.13 0.96 2.10
C ILE A 42 1.18 -0.17 2.50
N GLY A 43 1.68 -1.39 2.74
CA GLY A 43 0.87 -2.50 3.25
C GLY A 43 0.20 -2.18 4.58
N ALA A 44 0.88 -1.45 5.47
CA ALA A 44 0.30 -1.01 6.74
C ALA A 44 -0.75 0.11 6.56
N ASP A 45 -0.51 1.08 5.67
CA ASP A 45 -1.52 2.10 5.36
C ASP A 45 -2.79 1.47 4.76
N LEU A 46 -2.61 0.51 3.85
CA LEU A 46 -3.72 -0.23 3.25
C LEU A 46 -4.45 -1.08 4.29
N ALA A 47 -3.73 -1.72 5.22
CA ALA A 47 -4.33 -2.47 6.32
C ALA A 47 -5.15 -1.54 7.25
N ALA A 48 -4.61 -0.37 7.59
CA ALA A 48 -5.34 0.62 8.39
C ALA A 48 -6.62 1.09 7.68
N ALA A 49 -6.55 1.38 6.38
CA ALA A 49 -7.71 1.75 5.59
C ALA A 49 -8.73 0.60 5.45
N ALA A 50 -8.26 -0.64 5.27
CA ALA A 50 -9.15 -1.81 5.23
C ALA A 50 -9.90 -2.01 6.55
N LEU A 51 -9.23 -1.82 7.67
CA LEU A 51 -9.80 -1.94 9.02
C LEU A 51 -10.72 -0.75 9.36
N GLY A 52 -10.38 0.46 8.91
CA GLY A 52 -11.20 1.66 9.09
C GLY A 52 -11.67 1.87 10.52
N ASP A 53 -12.97 2.05 10.72
CA ASP A 53 -13.61 2.29 12.02
C ASP A 53 -13.56 1.08 12.97
N ASP A 54 -13.17 -0.10 12.50
CA ASP A 54 -12.97 -1.29 13.33
C ASP A 54 -11.65 -1.24 14.13
N LEU A 55 -10.78 -0.27 13.85
CA LEU A 55 -9.60 -0.01 14.67
C LEU A 55 -10.03 0.47 16.06
N THR A 56 -9.72 -0.32 17.07
CA THR A 56 -10.01 0.02 18.48
C THR A 56 -8.86 0.75 19.15
N ARG A 57 -7.67 0.73 18.55
CA ARG A 57 -6.42 1.35 19.01
C ARG A 57 -5.60 1.80 17.80
N PRO A 58 -4.61 2.71 17.98
CA PRO A 58 -3.84 3.23 16.85
C PRO A 58 -3.06 2.14 16.10
N LEU A 59 -3.13 2.17 14.78
CA LEU A 59 -2.20 1.53 13.86
C LEU A 59 -1.40 2.63 13.17
N LEU A 60 -0.09 2.66 13.38
CA LEU A 60 0.81 3.70 12.90
C LEU A 60 1.81 3.13 11.89
N THR A 61 1.94 3.76 10.74
CA THR A 61 3.03 3.46 9.80
C THR A 61 4.21 4.39 10.05
N VAL A 62 5.37 3.82 10.35
CA VAL A 62 6.62 4.56 10.60
C VAL A 62 7.54 4.46 9.39
N ARG A 63 7.91 5.61 8.83
CA ARG A 63 8.85 5.75 7.72
C ARG A 63 10.00 6.64 8.15
N GLY A 64 11.17 6.07 8.39
CA GLY A 64 12.36 6.80 8.85
C GLY A 64 13.22 5.97 9.80
N TYR A 65 14.17 6.61 10.45
CA TYR A 65 15.29 6.00 11.19
C TYR A 65 15.02 5.83 12.70
N GLY A 66 13.77 5.77 13.14
CA GLY A 66 13.46 5.59 14.56
C GLY A 66 11.97 5.58 14.85
N LEU A 67 11.64 5.33 16.09
CA LEU A 67 10.27 5.32 16.59
C LEU A 67 9.88 6.71 17.12
N PRO A 68 8.59 7.10 17.03
CA PRO A 68 8.10 8.28 17.73
C PRO A 68 8.42 8.23 19.23
N SER A 69 8.91 9.33 19.78
CA SER A 69 9.36 9.41 21.17
C SER A 69 8.26 9.19 22.23
N TRP A 70 7.00 9.23 21.81
CA TRP A 70 5.83 8.99 22.65
C TRP A 70 5.38 7.51 22.65
N LEU A 71 6.00 6.63 21.85
CA LEU A 71 5.74 5.19 21.96
C LEU A 71 6.21 4.69 23.33
N THR A 72 5.42 3.79 23.89
CA THR A 72 5.69 3.18 25.19
C THR A 72 5.93 1.67 25.05
N PRO A 73 6.49 0.97 26.05
CA PRO A 73 6.74 -0.47 26.00
C PRO A 73 5.49 -1.35 25.76
N GLU A 74 4.29 -0.82 26.00
CA GLU A 74 3.02 -1.52 25.79
C GLU A 74 2.61 -1.64 24.33
N TRP A 75 3.32 -0.98 23.41
CA TRP A 75 3.08 -1.12 21.98
C TRP A 75 3.64 -2.43 21.43
N THR A 76 3.10 -2.86 20.29
CA THR A 76 3.72 -3.87 19.41
C THR A 76 4.35 -3.17 18.21
N VAL A 77 5.56 -3.58 17.83
CA VAL A 77 6.25 -3.08 16.63
C VAL A 77 6.45 -4.22 15.66
N LEU A 78 5.93 -4.05 14.44
CA LEU A 78 6.18 -4.91 13.28
C LEU A 78 7.21 -4.23 12.38
N CYS A 79 8.41 -4.80 12.28
CA CYS A 79 9.41 -4.36 11.32
C CYS A 79 9.23 -5.13 10.01
N SER A 80 8.82 -4.40 8.96
CA SER A 80 8.48 -4.96 7.65
C SER A 80 9.48 -4.49 6.60
N SER A 81 10.26 -5.42 6.05
CA SER A 81 11.21 -5.16 4.97
C SER A 81 11.32 -6.37 4.06
N TYR A 82 10.94 -6.23 2.78
CA TYR A 82 11.00 -7.33 1.85
C TYR A 82 12.43 -7.89 1.75
N SER A 83 13.43 -7.04 1.52
CA SER A 83 14.84 -7.45 1.42
C SER A 83 15.48 -7.79 2.77
N GLY A 84 14.94 -7.27 3.88
CA GLY A 84 15.54 -7.34 5.21
C GLY A 84 16.80 -6.50 5.41
N ASN A 85 17.13 -5.63 4.44
CA ASN A 85 18.35 -4.80 4.48
C ASN A 85 18.02 -3.29 4.37
N THR A 86 16.77 -2.90 4.63
CA THR A 86 16.36 -1.50 4.62
C THR A 86 16.86 -0.81 5.88
N GLU A 87 17.76 0.18 5.73
CA GLU A 87 18.42 0.86 6.86
C GLU A 87 17.43 1.42 7.86
N GLU A 88 16.39 2.12 7.39
CA GLU A 88 15.37 2.74 8.24
C GLU A 88 14.63 1.68 9.06
N THR A 89 14.38 0.51 8.46
CA THR A 89 13.69 -0.58 9.16
C THR A 89 14.60 -1.24 10.19
N LEU A 90 15.89 -1.38 9.90
CA LEU A 90 16.89 -1.88 10.83
C LEU A 90 17.04 -0.92 12.03
N ALA A 91 17.15 0.38 11.78
CA ALA A 91 17.20 1.39 12.82
C ALA A 91 15.95 1.38 13.72
N CYS A 92 14.75 1.21 13.12
CA CYS A 92 13.52 1.04 13.91
C CYS A 92 13.52 -0.24 14.74
N PHE A 93 14.08 -1.34 14.22
CA PHE A 93 14.17 -2.61 14.94
C PHE A 93 15.07 -2.49 16.18
N GLU A 94 16.21 -1.82 16.07
CA GLU A 94 17.12 -1.51 17.17
C GLU A 94 16.48 -0.56 18.17
N ALA A 95 15.79 0.49 17.71
CA ALA A 95 15.06 1.42 18.57
C ALA A 95 13.94 0.72 19.34
N ALA A 96 13.24 -0.23 18.72
CA ALA A 96 12.21 -1.05 19.35
C ALA A 96 12.78 -1.97 20.42
N GLU A 97 13.98 -2.52 20.20
CA GLU A 97 14.70 -3.28 21.21
C GLU A 97 15.06 -2.44 22.43
N ALA A 98 15.66 -1.27 22.19
CA ALA A 98 16.06 -0.35 23.25
C ALA A 98 14.87 0.14 24.08
N LEU A 99 13.68 0.28 23.45
CA LEU A 99 12.44 0.65 24.13
C LEU A 99 11.82 -0.52 24.90
N GLY A 100 12.21 -1.77 24.62
CA GLY A 100 11.69 -2.97 25.26
C GLY A 100 10.26 -3.35 24.82
N VAL A 101 9.83 -2.93 23.62
CA VAL A 101 8.51 -3.29 23.07
C VAL A 101 8.52 -4.71 22.50
N ARG A 102 7.35 -5.30 22.39
CA ARG A 102 7.18 -6.53 21.61
C ARG A 102 7.51 -6.28 20.15
N ARG A 103 8.47 -7.03 19.61
CA ARG A 103 8.91 -6.96 18.22
C ARG A 103 8.42 -8.16 17.41
N LEU A 104 8.06 -7.92 16.15
CA LEU A 104 7.76 -8.92 15.12
C LEU A 104 8.44 -8.49 13.82
N VAL A 105 8.76 -9.45 12.97
CA VAL A 105 9.41 -9.19 11.67
C VAL A 105 8.62 -9.83 10.54
N ALA A 106 8.50 -9.12 9.40
CA ALA A 106 8.04 -9.64 8.13
C ALA A 106 9.11 -9.41 7.06
N SER A 107 9.72 -10.48 6.53
CA SER A 107 10.85 -10.36 5.58
C SER A 107 11.11 -11.66 4.82
N THR A 108 11.85 -11.56 3.70
CA THR A 108 12.38 -12.73 2.98
C THR A 108 13.70 -13.23 3.56
N GLY A 109 14.46 -12.40 4.29
CA GLY A 109 15.82 -12.69 4.79
C GLY A 109 16.55 -11.43 5.22
N GLY A 110 17.86 -11.40 4.97
CA GLY A 110 18.73 -10.25 5.23
C GLY A 110 19.04 -10.01 6.71
N ALA A 111 19.75 -8.92 7.00
CA ALA A 111 20.22 -8.56 8.34
C ALA A 111 19.07 -8.49 9.37
N LEU A 112 17.89 -8.05 8.96
CA LEU A 112 16.73 -7.96 9.84
C LEU A 112 16.31 -9.34 10.37
N VAL A 113 16.31 -10.37 9.51
CA VAL A 113 15.98 -11.76 9.92
C VAL A 113 17.07 -12.35 10.79
N ASP A 114 18.34 -12.07 10.49
CA ASP A 114 19.47 -12.56 11.28
C ASP A 114 19.44 -11.96 12.71
N GLN A 115 19.28 -10.64 12.83
CA GLN A 115 19.10 -9.96 14.13
C GLN A 115 17.86 -10.46 14.87
N ALA A 116 16.75 -10.69 14.17
CA ALA A 116 15.52 -11.21 14.77
C ALA A 116 15.75 -12.61 15.37
N ARG A 117 16.44 -13.49 14.65
CA ARG A 117 16.78 -14.85 15.13
C ARG A 117 17.69 -14.82 16.35
N GLU A 118 18.71 -13.99 16.34
CA GLU A 118 19.63 -13.80 17.47
C GLU A 118 18.88 -13.30 18.70
N GLY A 119 17.94 -12.37 18.51
CA GLY A 119 17.11 -11.82 19.60
C GLY A 119 15.87 -12.67 19.97
N GLY A 120 15.66 -13.83 19.34
CA GLY A 120 14.47 -14.68 19.56
C GLY A 120 13.15 -14.00 19.13
N VAL A 121 13.20 -13.05 18.20
CA VAL A 121 12.04 -12.33 17.69
C VAL A 121 11.34 -13.15 16.60
N PRO A 122 9.99 -13.33 16.65
CA PRO A 122 9.27 -14.07 15.63
C PRO A 122 9.34 -13.41 14.26
N VAL A 123 9.50 -14.25 13.21
CA VAL A 123 9.59 -13.81 11.81
C VAL A 123 8.49 -14.47 10.99
N VAL A 124 7.64 -13.67 10.35
CA VAL A 124 6.76 -14.12 9.29
C VAL A 124 7.56 -14.08 7.98
N GLY A 125 7.93 -15.26 7.47
CA GLY A 125 8.73 -15.40 6.27
C GLY A 125 7.93 -15.09 5.00
N LEU A 126 8.51 -14.27 4.10
CA LEU A 126 7.95 -13.93 2.79
C LEU A 126 8.58 -14.76 1.66
N PRO A 127 7.92 -14.98 0.51
CA PRO A 127 8.56 -15.60 -0.65
C PRO A 127 9.60 -14.66 -1.27
N GLY A 128 10.82 -15.16 -1.52
CA GLY A 128 11.95 -14.36 -2.02
C GLY A 128 12.01 -14.19 -3.54
N ILE A 129 10.95 -14.53 -4.27
CA ILE A 129 10.93 -14.57 -5.74
C ILE A 129 10.24 -13.36 -6.39
N LEU A 130 9.60 -12.50 -5.60
CA LEU A 130 8.83 -11.35 -6.10
C LEU A 130 9.69 -10.09 -6.18
N GLN A 131 9.25 -9.15 -7.00
CA GLN A 131 9.70 -7.76 -6.83
C GLN A 131 9.13 -7.20 -5.51
N PRO A 132 9.88 -6.38 -4.74
CA PRO A 132 9.41 -5.87 -3.44
C PRO A 132 8.03 -5.19 -3.51
N ARG A 133 7.75 -4.45 -4.60
CA ARG A 133 6.47 -3.78 -4.83
C ARG A 133 5.31 -4.72 -5.15
N ALA A 134 5.59 -5.96 -5.64
CA ALA A 134 4.59 -6.98 -5.89
C ALA A 134 4.16 -7.72 -4.61
N ALA A 135 4.87 -7.56 -3.50
CA ALA A 135 4.55 -8.23 -2.24
C ALA A 135 3.46 -7.51 -1.41
N VAL A 136 2.70 -6.59 -2.00
CA VAL A 136 1.72 -5.77 -1.28
C VAL A 136 0.65 -6.59 -0.55
N ALA A 137 0.16 -7.66 -1.16
CA ALA A 137 -0.83 -8.55 -0.56
C ALA A 137 -0.30 -9.18 0.74
N TYR A 138 0.97 -9.60 0.74
CA TYR A 138 1.64 -10.10 1.96
C TYR A 138 1.73 -9.02 3.03
N MET A 139 2.21 -7.82 2.65
CA MET A 139 2.43 -6.73 3.61
C MET A 139 1.13 -6.26 4.25
N LEU A 140 0.06 -6.10 3.47
CA LEU A 140 -1.27 -5.75 3.96
C LEU A 140 -1.81 -6.84 4.90
N THR A 141 -1.83 -8.10 4.45
CA THR A 141 -2.39 -9.22 5.21
C THR A 141 -1.66 -9.44 6.52
N ILE A 142 -0.31 -9.39 6.51
CA ILE A 142 0.49 -9.54 7.74
C ILE A 142 0.21 -8.39 8.70
N ALA A 143 0.15 -7.14 8.22
CA ALA A 143 -0.15 -5.98 9.06
C ALA A 143 -1.55 -6.09 9.70
N ALA A 144 -2.58 -6.49 8.95
CA ALA A 144 -3.93 -6.68 9.45
C ALA A 144 -4.02 -7.83 10.48
N GLU A 145 -3.39 -8.97 10.21
CA GLU A 145 -3.36 -10.10 11.14
C GLU A 145 -2.58 -9.77 12.43
N VAL A 146 -1.45 -9.06 12.32
CA VAL A 146 -0.68 -8.60 13.49
C VAL A 146 -1.49 -7.57 14.29
N ALA A 147 -2.26 -6.69 13.63
CA ALA A 147 -3.17 -5.77 14.32
C ALA A 147 -4.21 -6.54 15.15
N ALA A 148 -4.79 -7.58 14.58
CA ALA A 148 -5.74 -8.43 15.31
C ALA A 148 -5.07 -9.19 16.48
N LEU A 149 -3.88 -9.75 16.26
CA LEU A 149 -3.12 -10.45 17.30
C LEU A 149 -2.65 -9.51 18.42
N ALA A 150 -2.41 -8.23 18.11
CA ALA A 150 -2.07 -7.20 19.08
C ALA A 150 -3.30 -6.61 19.81
N GLY A 151 -4.50 -7.05 19.49
CA GLY A 151 -5.75 -6.52 20.08
C GLY A 151 -6.10 -5.11 19.59
N VAL A 152 -5.56 -4.68 18.44
CA VAL A 152 -5.74 -3.35 17.86
C VAL A 152 -6.99 -3.31 16.97
N ALA A 153 -7.38 -4.44 16.38
CA ALA A 153 -8.53 -4.57 15.49
C ALA A 153 -9.11 -6.00 15.54
N PRO A 154 -10.34 -6.23 15.04
CA PRO A 154 -10.82 -7.57 14.76
C PRO A 154 -10.06 -8.24 13.62
N ARG A 155 -10.21 -9.56 13.47
CA ARG A 155 -9.70 -10.29 12.30
C ARG A 155 -10.61 -10.09 11.10
N ILE A 156 -9.99 -9.84 9.94
CA ILE A 156 -10.69 -9.65 8.65
C ILE A 156 -10.38 -10.77 7.65
N ARG A 157 -10.14 -12.00 8.13
CA ARG A 157 -9.79 -13.14 7.27
C ARG A 157 -10.87 -13.48 6.26
N THR A 158 -12.12 -13.46 6.69
CA THR A 158 -13.27 -13.75 5.82
C THR A 158 -13.38 -12.73 4.70
N GLU A 159 -13.14 -11.47 5.01
CA GLU A 159 -13.14 -10.38 4.05
C GLU A 159 -11.97 -10.49 3.07
N LEU A 160 -10.78 -10.87 3.56
CA LEU A 160 -9.60 -11.12 2.71
C LEU A 160 -9.82 -12.31 1.75
N ASP A 161 -10.41 -13.41 2.21
CA ASP A 161 -10.75 -14.56 1.37
C ASP A 161 -11.83 -14.20 0.33
N ALA A 162 -12.86 -13.47 0.73
CA ALA A 162 -13.90 -12.98 -0.18
C ALA A 162 -13.33 -12.02 -1.23
N ALA A 163 -12.45 -11.10 -0.82
CA ALA A 163 -11.77 -10.19 -1.75
C ALA A 163 -10.86 -10.94 -2.72
N ALA A 164 -10.14 -11.98 -2.26
CA ALA A 164 -9.32 -12.81 -3.12
C ALA A 164 -10.17 -13.53 -4.18
N ALA A 165 -11.34 -14.08 -3.81
CA ALA A 165 -12.26 -14.71 -4.76
C ALA A 165 -12.79 -13.68 -5.79
N PHE A 166 -13.26 -12.52 -5.31
CA PHE A 166 -13.74 -11.41 -6.14
C PHE A 166 -12.70 -10.95 -7.17
N LEU A 167 -11.45 -10.72 -6.75
CA LEU A 167 -10.38 -10.29 -7.66
C LEU A 167 -10.03 -11.35 -8.71
N ALA A 168 -10.05 -12.63 -8.33
CA ALA A 168 -9.78 -13.73 -9.26
C ALA A 168 -10.85 -13.79 -10.37
N GLU A 169 -12.12 -13.58 -10.01
CA GLU A 169 -13.23 -13.53 -10.98
C GLU A 169 -13.20 -12.31 -11.89
N ARG A 170 -12.65 -11.18 -11.42
CA ARG A 170 -12.61 -9.91 -12.14
C ARG A 170 -11.29 -9.62 -12.83
N SER A 171 -10.36 -10.57 -12.86
CA SER A 171 -8.99 -10.32 -13.35
C SER A 171 -8.94 -9.88 -14.83
N GLU A 172 -9.79 -10.42 -15.70
CA GLU A 172 -9.88 -10.03 -17.10
C GLU A 172 -10.51 -8.64 -17.26
N ASP A 173 -11.59 -8.34 -16.55
CA ASP A 173 -12.24 -7.03 -16.54
C ASP A 173 -11.28 -5.93 -16.05
N LEU A 174 -10.51 -6.23 -14.98
CA LEU A 174 -9.50 -5.32 -14.44
C LEU A 174 -8.37 -5.03 -15.45
N GLN A 175 -7.91 -6.03 -16.19
CA GLN A 175 -6.91 -5.85 -17.24
C GLN A 175 -7.44 -4.98 -18.38
N ALA A 176 -8.68 -5.22 -18.82
CA ALA A 176 -9.33 -4.41 -19.84
C ALA A 176 -9.49 -2.95 -19.38
N ARG A 177 -10.01 -2.74 -18.15
CA ARG A 177 -10.17 -1.41 -17.58
C ARG A 177 -8.85 -0.68 -17.39
N ALA A 178 -7.79 -1.39 -17.00
CA ALA A 178 -6.46 -0.82 -16.86
C ALA A 178 -5.90 -0.30 -18.19
N ALA A 179 -6.12 -1.04 -19.29
CA ALA A 179 -5.72 -0.60 -20.64
C ALA A 179 -6.46 0.67 -21.07
N GLU A 180 -7.77 0.75 -20.79
CA GLU A 180 -8.58 1.96 -21.05
C GLU A 180 -8.05 3.17 -20.27
N VAL A 181 -7.86 3.03 -18.96
CA VAL A 181 -7.32 4.10 -18.08
C VAL A 181 -5.95 4.55 -18.57
N ALA A 182 -5.06 3.62 -18.92
CA ALA A 182 -3.74 3.96 -19.44
C ALA A 182 -3.83 4.74 -20.77
N ALA A 183 -4.77 4.39 -21.65
CA ALA A 183 -5.02 5.11 -22.89
C ALA A 183 -5.60 6.52 -22.64
N GLU A 184 -6.54 6.67 -21.69
CA GLU A 184 -7.09 7.98 -21.29
C GLU A 184 -6.02 8.90 -20.71
N LEU A 185 -5.09 8.36 -19.92
CA LEU A 185 -3.94 9.11 -19.39
C LEU A 185 -2.97 9.56 -20.49
N GLY A 186 -2.82 8.78 -21.57
CA GLY A 186 -2.09 9.16 -22.76
C GLY A 186 -0.64 9.62 -22.53
N GLY A 187 0.00 9.13 -21.47
CA GLY A 187 1.37 9.54 -21.08
C GLY A 187 1.47 10.88 -20.34
N LYS A 188 0.36 11.49 -19.97
CA LYS A 188 0.33 12.68 -19.10
C LYS A 188 0.84 12.36 -17.70
N VAL A 189 1.17 13.41 -16.95
CA VAL A 189 1.55 13.29 -15.54
C VAL A 189 0.30 13.03 -14.71
N ALA A 190 0.18 11.82 -14.19
CA ALA A 190 -0.97 11.43 -13.39
C ALA A 190 -0.90 12.04 -11.98
N VAL A 191 -1.97 12.71 -11.56
CA VAL A 191 -2.24 13.08 -10.17
C VAL A 191 -3.37 12.20 -9.68
N VAL A 192 -3.05 11.23 -8.82
CA VAL A 192 -4.03 10.25 -8.33
C VAL A 192 -4.61 10.75 -7.02
N THR A 193 -5.90 11.00 -6.99
CA THR A 193 -6.63 11.56 -5.85
C THR A 193 -7.47 10.49 -5.18
N GLY A 194 -7.39 10.40 -3.87
CA GLY A 194 -8.19 9.51 -3.04
C GLY A 194 -8.66 10.20 -1.77
N ALA A 195 -9.54 9.54 -1.04
CA ALA A 195 -9.98 9.95 0.30
C ALA A 195 -10.23 8.70 1.14
N ASP A 196 -10.01 8.77 2.46
CA ASP A 196 -10.28 7.67 3.40
C ASP A 196 -9.76 6.31 2.86
N LEU A 197 -10.66 5.40 2.46
CA LEU A 197 -10.32 4.08 1.92
C LEU A 197 -9.33 4.15 0.75
N THR A 198 -9.53 5.10 -0.14
CA THR A 198 -8.79 5.19 -1.40
C THR A 198 -7.52 6.05 -1.32
N ALA A 199 -7.29 6.80 -0.24
CA ALA A 199 -6.09 7.62 -0.06
C ALA A 199 -4.79 6.81 -0.13
N PRO A 200 -4.60 5.71 0.62
CA PRO A 200 -3.39 4.89 0.50
C PRO A 200 -3.31 4.15 -0.85
N VAL A 201 -4.45 3.87 -1.50
CA VAL A 201 -4.49 3.33 -2.86
C VAL A 201 -3.90 4.34 -3.85
N ALA A 202 -4.32 5.62 -3.77
CA ALA A 202 -3.78 6.70 -4.60
C ALA A 202 -2.26 6.86 -4.41
N ARG A 203 -1.78 6.81 -3.17
CA ARG A 203 -0.35 6.81 -2.86
C ARG A 203 0.39 5.65 -3.51
N ARG A 204 -0.22 4.43 -3.50
CA ARG A 204 0.37 3.27 -4.15
C ARG A 204 0.41 3.43 -5.67
N TRP A 205 -0.67 3.88 -6.31
CA TRP A 205 -0.72 4.12 -7.75
C TRP A 205 0.45 5.00 -8.21
N LYS A 206 0.66 6.13 -7.51
CA LYS A 206 1.79 7.02 -7.77
C LYS A 206 3.13 6.26 -7.75
N ALA A 207 3.37 5.43 -6.74
CA ALA A 207 4.61 4.67 -6.63
C ALA A 207 4.76 3.64 -7.76
N GLN A 208 3.67 2.91 -8.09
CA GLN A 208 3.66 1.93 -9.15
C GLN A 208 3.90 2.56 -10.54
N VAL A 209 3.29 3.71 -10.84
CA VAL A 209 3.54 4.46 -12.08
C VAL A 209 5.01 4.91 -12.16
N ASN A 210 5.56 5.45 -11.07
CA ASN A 210 6.96 5.85 -11.01
C ASN A 210 7.90 4.65 -11.27
N GLU A 211 7.67 3.52 -10.58
CA GLU A 211 8.58 2.38 -10.64
C GLU A 211 8.40 1.51 -11.89
N ASN A 212 7.17 1.26 -12.34
CA ASN A 212 6.89 0.39 -13.48
C ASN A 212 6.96 1.15 -14.81
N ALA A 213 6.24 2.26 -14.93
CA ALA A 213 6.16 3.02 -16.18
C ALA A 213 7.30 4.03 -16.35
N LYS A 214 8.14 4.27 -15.35
CA LYS A 214 9.22 5.28 -15.36
C LYS A 214 8.68 6.69 -15.69
N LEU A 215 7.46 6.98 -15.23
CA LEU A 215 6.79 8.27 -15.40
C LEU A 215 6.71 9.01 -14.06
N PRO A 216 6.83 10.34 -14.04
CA PRO A 216 6.45 11.12 -12.87
C PRO A 216 4.94 10.96 -12.64
N ALA A 217 4.57 10.74 -11.41
CA ALA A 217 3.19 10.75 -10.96
C ALA A 217 3.14 11.29 -9.52
N PHE A 218 2.01 11.86 -9.15
CA PHE A 218 1.77 12.42 -7.84
C PHE A 218 0.50 11.81 -7.25
N PHE A 219 0.32 11.91 -5.94
CA PHE A 219 -0.94 11.61 -5.30
C PHE A 219 -1.42 12.81 -4.51
N SER A 220 -2.72 12.86 -4.35
CA SER A 220 -3.45 13.92 -3.66
C SER A 220 -4.50 13.30 -2.75
N GLU A 221 -4.83 13.96 -1.67
CA GLU A 221 -5.80 13.46 -0.68
C GLU A 221 -6.86 14.52 -0.39
N LEU A 222 -8.13 14.15 -0.59
CA LEU A 222 -9.25 14.95 -0.15
C LEU A 222 -9.57 14.65 1.32
N PRO A 223 -10.06 15.65 2.07
CA PRO A 223 -10.43 17.00 1.61
C PRO A 223 -9.29 18.03 1.59
N GLU A 224 -8.07 17.68 2.02
CA GLU A 224 -6.95 18.63 2.16
C GLU A 224 -6.58 19.32 0.84
N ALA A 225 -6.57 18.57 -0.27
CA ALA A 225 -6.22 19.09 -1.58
C ALA A 225 -7.14 20.25 -2.05
N ASP A 226 -8.41 20.25 -1.63
CA ASP A 226 -9.37 21.32 -1.96
C ASP A 226 -8.99 22.68 -1.33
N HIS A 227 -8.14 22.68 -0.32
CA HIS A 227 -7.72 23.91 0.36
C HIS A 227 -6.50 24.57 -0.27
N ASN A 228 -5.85 23.92 -1.27
CA ASN A 228 -4.60 24.40 -1.87
C ASN A 228 -4.42 23.98 -3.34
N GLU A 229 -4.50 22.71 -3.68
CA GLU A 229 -4.12 22.17 -4.98
C GLU A 229 -5.05 22.59 -6.13
N LEU A 230 -6.32 22.92 -5.85
CA LEU A 230 -7.27 23.41 -6.85
C LEU A 230 -6.76 24.65 -7.61
N CYS A 231 -5.94 25.48 -6.96
CA CYS A 231 -5.36 26.67 -7.58
C CYS A 231 -4.27 26.35 -8.60
N GLY A 232 -3.72 25.12 -8.59
CA GLY A 232 -2.58 24.74 -9.40
C GLY A 232 -2.94 24.09 -10.74
N TRP A 233 -4.20 23.73 -10.97
CA TRP A 233 -4.62 23.06 -12.20
C TRP A 233 -4.66 24.04 -13.38
N SER A 234 -3.96 23.68 -14.47
CA SER A 234 -3.76 24.55 -15.61
C SER A 234 -3.76 23.83 -16.98
N GLY A 235 -4.39 22.65 -17.05
CA GLY A 235 -4.43 21.86 -18.27
C GLY A 235 -3.23 20.91 -18.40
N ASP A 236 -2.80 20.68 -19.65
CA ASP A 236 -1.62 19.83 -19.92
C ASP A 236 -0.37 20.36 -19.21
N PRO A 237 0.53 19.47 -18.74
CA PRO A 237 0.60 18.02 -19.03
C PRO A 237 -0.06 17.12 -17.99
N PHE A 238 -0.97 17.60 -17.16
CA PHE A 238 -1.52 16.87 -16.03
C PHE A 238 -2.86 16.17 -16.37
N ALA A 239 -3.08 15.01 -15.75
CA ALA A 239 -4.36 14.31 -15.73
C ALA A 239 -4.69 13.86 -14.32
N ALA A 240 -5.93 14.08 -13.87
CA ALA A 240 -6.41 13.58 -12.58
C ALA A 240 -6.96 12.16 -12.75
N VAL A 241 -6.64 11.28 -11.79
CA VAL A 241 -7.33 10.00 -11.56
C VAL A 241 -8.01 10.11 -10.21
N MET A 242 -9.33 10.07 -10.18
CA MET A 242 -10.13 10.23 -8.97
C MET A 242 -10.64 8.87 -8.54
N LEU A 243 -10.14 8.38 -7.39
CA LEU A 243 -10.52 7.09 -6.82
C LEU A 243 -11.61 7.31 -5.77
N GLU A 244 -12.84 6.98 -6.12
CA GLU A 244 -14.02 7.15 -5.28
C GLU A 244 -14.43 5.83 -4.61
N ASP A 245 -15.10 5.93 -3.46
CA ASP A 245 -15.67 4.78 -2.75
C ASP A 245 -17.16 5.00 -2.51
N VAL A 246 -17.96 3.94 -2.70
CA VAL A 246 -19.42 4.01 -2.51
C VAL A 246 -19.82 4.37 -1.08
N ASP A 247 -19.01 4.00 -0.08
CA ASP A 247 -19.26 4.27 1.33
C ASP A 247 -18.59 5.54 1.87
N GLN A 248 -17.96 6.32 0.99
CA GLN A 248 -17.34 7.60 1.42
C GLN A 248 -18.39 8.58 1.96
N HIS A 249 -17.95 9.46 2.87
CA HIS A 249 -18.82 10.47 3.44
C HIS A 249 -19.51 11.31 2.34
N PRO A 250 -20.83 11.63 2.43
CA PRO A 250 -21.55 12.36 1.36
C PRO A 250 -20.92 13.70 0.98
N ARG A 251 -20.25 14.37 1.93
CA ARG A 251 -19.54 15.64 1.65
C ARG A 251 -18.26 15.41 0.86
N GLU A 252 -17.58 14.28 1.05
CA GLU A 252 -16.41 13.89 0.25
C GLU A 252 -16.82 13.54 -1.18
N ARG A 253 -17.89 12.77 -1.37
CA ARG A 253 -18.45 12.52 -2.70
C ARG A 253 -18.71 13.84 -3.44
N ARG A 254 -19.34 14.82 -2.76
CA ARG A 254 -19.58 16.12 -3.34
C ARG A 254 -18.27 16.89 -3.65
N ARG A 255 -17.23 16.70 -2.85
CA ARG A 255 -15.92 17.29 -3.13
C ARG A 255 -15.29 16.68 -4.37
N PHE A 256 -15.32 15.35 -4.52
CA PHE A 256 -14.84 14.68 -5.75
C PHE A 256 -15.53 15.24 -7.01
N GLU A 257 -16.84 15.42 -6.97
CA GLU A 257 -17.60 16.01 -8.08
C GLU A 257 -17.08 17.42 -8.42
N LEU A 258 -17.06 18.30 -7.42
CA LEU A 258 -16.68 19.72 -7.62
C LEU A 258 -15.19 19.86 -7.99
N THR A 259 -14.31 19.07 -7.40
CA THR A 259 -12.90 19.04 -7.72
C THR A 259 -12.68 18.62 -9.18
N GLY A 260 -13.36 17.57 -9.62
CA GLY A 260 -13.33 17.15 -11.02
C GLY A 260 -13.82 18.23 -11.96
N ASP A 261 -14.95 18.89 -11.65
CA ASP A 261 -15.48 20.00 -12.46
C ASP A 261 -14.45 21.14 -12.62
N VAL A 262 -13.75 21.49 -11.55
CA VAL A 262 -12.70 22.52 -11.58
C VAL A 262 -11.51 22.10 -12.44
N ILE A 263 -11.07 20.84 -12.33
CA ILE A 263 -9.95 20.30 -13.08
C ILE A 263 -10.28 20.22 -14.58
N GLU A 264 -11.49 19.77 -14.93
CA GLU A 264 -11.98 19.75 -16.32
C GLU A 264 -12.09 21.16 -16.90
N ALA A 265 -12.63 22.12 -16.12
CA ALA A 265 -12.71 23.51 -16.53
C ALA A 265 -11.33 24.16 -16.76
N ALA A 266 -10.29 23.68 -16.07
CA ALA A 266 -8.91 24.07 -16.30
C ALA A 266 -8.29 23.41 -17.56
N GLY A 267 -9.00 22.51 -18.25
CA GLY A 267 -8.55 21.83 -19.46
C GLY A 267 -7.73 20.55 -19.21
N SER A 268 -7.71 20.03 -17.98
CA SER A 268 -7.06 18.77 -17.68
C SER A 268 -8.01 17.59 -17.87
N THR A 269 -7.46 16.42 -18.22
CA THR A 269 -8.21 15.15 -18.28
C THR A 269 -8.57 14.71 -16.86
N VAL A 270 -9.80 14.25 -16.65
CA VAL A 270 -10.25 13.63 -15.39
C VAL A 270 -10.75 12.22 -15.68
N VAL A 271 -10.14 11.23 -15.04
CA VAL A 271 -10.55 9.83 -15.06
C VAL A 271 -11.18 9.51 -13.71
N ARG A 272 -12.48 9.21 -13.69
CA ARG A 272 -13.22 8.86 -12.47
C ARG A 272 -13.35 7.35 -12.36
N LEU A 273 -13.04 6.81 -11.20
CA LEU A 273 -13.07 5.38 -10.89
C LEU A 273 -13.76 5.19 -9.54
N GLU A 274 -14.94 4.59 -9.52
CA GLU A 274 -15.58 4.12 -8.29
C GLU A 274 -15.11 2.70 -7.99
N ALA A 275 -14.59 2.47 -6.79
CA ALA A 275 -14.04 1.20 -6.36
C ALA A 275 -15.14 0.12 -6.30
N GLU A 276 -14.88 -1.03 -6.92
CA GLU A 276 -15.83 -2.15 -7.00
C GLU A 276 -15.57 -3.19 -5.91
N GLY A 277 -16.65 -3.79 -5.39
CA GLY A 277 -16.61 -4.86 -4.41
C GLY A 277 -17.69 -4.70 -3.33
N GLU A 278 -18.16 -5.82 -2.79
CA GLU A 278 -19.21 -5.82 -1.76
C GLU A 278 -18.69 -5.40 -0.37
N THR A 279 -17.41 -5.67 -0.08
CA THR A 279 -16.79 -5.33 1.20
C THR A 279 -15.78 -4.21 1.05
N ARG A 280 -15.51 -3.49 2.14
CA ARG A 280 -14.45 -2.46 2.22
C ARG A 280 -13.09 -3.02 1.75
N VAL A 281 -12.75 -4.23 2.18
CA VAL A 281 -11.50 -4.92 1.79
C VAL A 281 -11.47 -5.22 0.29
N ALA A 282 -12.58 -5.68 -0.30
CA ALA A 282 -12.67 -5.96 -1.74
C ALA A 282 -12.48 -4.70 -2.57
N ARG A 283 -13.14 -3.60 -2.20
CA ARG A 283 -13.02 -2.31 -2.89
C ARG A 283 -11.60 -1.73 -2.82
N LEU A 284 -10.97 -1.79 -1.65
CA LEU A 284 -9.57 -1.38 -1.49
C LEU A 284 -8.64 -2.19 -2.39
N LEU A 285 -8.76 -3.52 -2.37
CA LEU A 285 -7.91 -4.41 -3.15
C LEU A 285 -8.18 -4.35 -4.66
N TRP A 286 -9.42 -4.09 -5.07
CA TRP A 286 -9.76 -3.76 -6.46
C TRP A 286 -8.95 -2.54 -6.93
N GLY A 287 -8.99 -1.46 -6.16
CA GLY A 287 -8.21 -0.26 -6.47
C GLY A 287 -6.71 -0.50 -6.52
N VAL A 288 -6.17 -1.33 -5.61
CA VAL A 288 -4.75 -1.74 -5.60
C VAL A 288 -4.40 -2.49 -6.88
N MET A 289 -5.16 -3.54 -7.23
CA MET A 289 -4.88 -4.37 -8.40
C MET A 289 -5.03 -3.59 -9.71
N LEU A 290 -6.09 -2.76 -9.82
CA LEU A 290 -6.29 -1.91 -10.99
C LEU A 290 -5.10 -0.96 -11.19
N GLY A 291 -4.60 -0.30 -10.13
CA GLY A 291 -3.47 0.62 -10.22
C GLY A 291 -2.16 -0.05 -10.62
N ASP A 292 -1.92 -1.25 -10.10
CA ASP A 292 -0.78 -2.05 -10.50
C ASP A 292 -0.85 -2.39 -12.01
N LEU A 293 -2.01 -2.82 -12.49
CA LEU A 293 -2.25 -3.12 -13.91
C LEU A 293 -2.14 -1.88 -14.80
N VAL A 294 -2.70 -0.72 -14.39
CA VAL A 294 -2.56 0.56 -15.11
C VAL A 294 -1.09 0.93 -15.27
N SER A 295 -0.29 0.77 -14.22
CA SER A 295 1.14 1.08 -14.27
C SER A 295 1.91 0.19 -15.25
N LEU A 296 1.50 -1.07 -15.40
CA LEU A 296 2.06 -2.01 -16.38
C LEU A 296 1.60 -1.69 -17.81
N ALA A 297 0.33 -1.34 -18.01
CA ALA A 297 -0.18 -0.90 -19.30
C ALA A 297 0.50 0.39 -19.79
N LEU A 298 0.77 1.35 -18.88
CA LEU A 298 1.56 2.55 -19.18
C LEU A 298 3.02 2.20 -19.53
N ALA A 299 3.63 1.22 -18.86
CA ALA A 299 4.97 0.73 -19.19
C ALA A 299 5.02 0.13 -20.60
N GLU A 300 4.05 -0.72 -20.93
CA GLU A 300 3.91 -1.33 -22.26
C GLU A 300 3.72 -0.27 -23.36
N ALA A 301 2.81 0.68 -23.17
CA ALA A 301 2.57 1.78 -24.12
C ALA A 301 3.82 2.63 -24.38
N ARG A 302 4.73 2.70 -23.41
CA ARG A 302 6.03 3.39 -23.54
C ARG A 302 7.16 2.51 -24.07
N GLY A 303 6.96 1.20 -24.16
CA GLY A 303 8.00 0.25 -24.52
C GLY A 303 9.12 0.16 -23.49
N VAL A 304 8.83 0.37 -22.18
CA VAL A 304 9.82 0.27 -21.10
C VAL A 304 9.63 -1.01 -20.29
N ASP A 305 10.73 -1.62 -19.87
CA ASP A 305 10.70 -2.77 -18.97
C ASP A 305 10.29 -2.31 -17.56
N PRO A 306 9.21 -2.84 -16.97
CA PRO A 306 8.82 -2.50 -15.62
C PRO A 306 9.78 -3.02 -14.55
N LEU A 307 10.56 -4.09 -14.80
CA LEU A 307 11.34 -4.79 -13.77
C LEU A 307 12.49 -3.95 -13.19
N PRO A 308 13.44 -3.38 -13.99
CA PRO A 308 14.60 -2.69 -13.45
C PRO A 308 14.23 -1.42 -12.68
N VAL A 309 14.97 -1.14 -11.60
CA VAL A 309 14.88 0.10 -10.81
C VAL A 309 16.28 0.70 -10.60
N GLU A 310 17.04 0.79 -11.68
CA GLU A 310 18.46 1.18 -11.69
C GLU A 310 18.73 2.49 -10.93
N ALA A 311 17.83 3.48 -11.03
CA ALA A 311 17.97 4.74 -10.31
C ALA A 311 17.93 4.55 -8.79
N ILE A 312 17.08 3.65 -8.28
CA ILE A 312 16.98 3.33 -6.86
C ILE A 312 18.20 2.51 -6.42
N GLU A 313 18.63 1.56 -7.23
CA GLU A 313 19.79 0.73 -6.96
C GLU A 313 21.08 1.56 -6.93
N GLY A 314 21.27 2.42 -7.93
CA GLY A 314 22.39 3.37 -7.98
C GLY A 314 22.41 4.33 -6.79
N PHE A 315 21.24 4.84 -6.40
CA PHE A 315 21.11 5.70 -5.22
C PHE A 315 21.54 4.96 -3.93
N LYS A 316 21.08 3.72 -3.73
CA LYS A 316 21.48 2.92 -2.55
C LYS A 316 22.98 2.65 -2.49
N VAL A 317 23.61 2.35 -3.63
CA VAL A 317 25.05 2.16 -3.72
C VAL A 317 25.81 3.45 -3.37
N ALA A 318 25.29 4.60 -3.78
CA ALA A 318 25.91 5.90 -3.49
C ALA A 318 25.72 6.35 -2.03
N LEU A 319 24.66 5.85 -1.37
CA LEU A 319 24.40 6.17 0.03
C LEU A 319 25.36 5.42 0.97
N GLY A 320 25.82 4.22 0.61
CA GLY A 320 26.79 3.39 1.35
C GLY A 320 26.19 2.09 1.81
#